data_eeaf7dc4a1fccab45cb9f16f7e2ee13c
#
_entry.id   eeaf7dc4a1fccab45cb9f16f7e2ee13c
#
_cell.length_a   1.000
_cell.length_b   1.000
_cell.length_c   1.000
_cell.angle_alpha   90.00
_cell.angle_beta   90.00
_cell.angle_gamma   90.00
#
_symmetry.space_group_name_H-M   'P 1'
#
loop_
_entity.id
_entity.type
_entity.pdbx_description
1 polymer ?
#
loop_
_entity_poly.entity_id
_entity_poly.type
_entity_poly.pdbx_seq_one_letter_code
_entity_poly.pdbx_strand_id
1 'polypeptide(L)'
;MADEPRPAAAPTGEQQQQPPQFPTDYSGLSTVYTNFCRVSVTPEELVLDFGLNTQMTPNPSEPIKLSHRVVMNFYTAKRLMQALINVVQQHEGAYGVLELDFQRRARGLGRPGGPGPGLRPGGPGPT
;
A
#
# COMPACT_ATOMS: atom_id res chain seq x y z
N MET A 1 26.20 26.55 -47.16
CA MET A 1 26.14 25.93 -46.81
C MET A 1 25.85 25.80 -45.62
N ALA A 2 25.10 25.62 -45.33
CA ALA A 2 24.62 25.62 -44.20
C ALA A 2 24.69 24.47 -43.56
N ASP A 3 25.41 24.23 -42.82
CA ASP A 3 25.43 23.18 -42.22
C ASP A 3 24.68 23.28 -41.12
N GLU A 4 23.64 22.77 -41.06
CA GLU A 4 22.93 22.83 -40.03
C GLU A 4 23.34 21.99 -39.04
N PRO A 5 23.40 22.32 -38.03
CA PRO A 5 23.77 21.60 -36.96
C PRO A 5 22.82 20.64 -36.62
N ARG A 6 23.16 19.55 -36.54
CA ARG A 6 22.33 18.67 -36.22
C ARG A 6 21.93 18.73 -34.92
N PRO A 7 20.84 18.52 -34.65
CA PRO A 7 20.29 18.55 -33.43
C PRO A 7 20.97 17.60 -32.55
N ALA A 8 21.07 18.00 -31.45
CA ALA A 8 21.63 17.20 -30.50
C ALA A 8 21.03 15.91 -30.50
N ALA A 9 21.76 14.99 -30.35
CA ALA A 9 21.29 13.73 -30.35
C ALA A 9 20.25 13.58 -29.35
N ALA A 10 19.34 12.93 -29.72
CA ALA A 10 18.33 12.63 -28.84
C ALA A 10 18.91 11.93 -27.70
N PRO A 11 18.38 12.11 -26.63
CA PRO A 11 18.84 11.47 -25.49
C PRO A 11 18.68 10.06 -25.69
N THR A 12 19.61 9.39 -25.35
CA THR A 12 19.54 8.13 -25.63
C THR A 12 18.66 7.58 -24.73
N GLY A 13 18.01 6.84 -25.14
CA GLY A 13 17.16 5.98 -24.68
C GLY A 13 16.72 5.83 -23.35
N GLU A 14 17.30 6.36 -22.52
CA GLU A 14 16.85 6.12 -21.29
C GLU A 14 15.71 6.91 -20.96
N GLN A 15 15.07 7.52 -21.82
CA GLN A 15 13.85 8.09 -21.47
C GLN A 15 12.95 6.97 -21.22
N GLN A 16 12.90 6.55 -20.01
CA GLN A 16 11.87 5.67 -19.63
C GLN A 16 10.62 6.35 -20.05
N GLN A 17 9.91 5.75 -20.89
CA GLN A 17 8.64 6.27 -21.27
C GLN A 17 7.80 6.27 -20.02
N GLN A 18 7.75 7.39 -19.39
CA GLN A 18 6.83 7.51 -18.30
C GLN A 18 5.45 7.36 -18.87
N PRO A 19 4.59 6.65 -18.17
CA PRO A 19 3.24 6.53 -18.63
C PRO A 19 2.63 7.90 -18.77
N PRO A 20 1.75 8.06 -19.70
CA PRO A 20 1.14 9.35 -19.91
C PRO A 20 0.53 9.84 -18.62
N GLN A 21 0.88 11.04 -18.26
CA GLN A 21 0.33 11.62 -17.08
C GLN A 21 -0.86 12.44 -17.48
N PHE A 22 -1.95 12.21 -16.82
CA PHE A 22 -3.15 12.97 -17.09
C PHE A 22 -3.24 14.11 -16.09
N PRO A 23 -3.56 15.32 -16.53
CA PRO A 23 -3.83 16.38 -15.58
C PRO A 23 -5.01 15.98 -14.71
N THR A 24 -4.95 16.28 -13.44
CA THR A 24 -6.00 15.89 -12.52
C THR A 24 -6.53 17.11 -11.77
N ASP A 25 -7.82 17.09 -11.52
CA ASP A 25 -8.49 18.18 -10.83
C ASP A 25 -8.94 17.65 -9.48
N TYR A 26 -8.44 18.24 -8.42
CA TYR A 26 -8.75 17.80 -7.07
C TYR A 26 -9.85 18.63 -6.40
N SER A 27 -10.47 19.54 -7.11
CA SER A 27 -11.39 20.51 -6.49
C SER A 27 -12.63 19.85 -5.90
N GLY A 28 -13.06 18.74 -6.44
CA GLY A 28 -14.23 18.06 -5.88
C GLY A 28 -13.89 16.85 -5.05
N LEU A 29 -12.64 16.74 -4.65
CA LEU A 29 -12.18 15.55 -3.99
C LEU A 29 -12.57 15.55 -2.52
N SER A 30 -13.04 14.44 -2.02
CA SER A 30 -13.23 14.25 -0.59
C SER A 30 -12.26 13.21 -0.09
N THR A 31 -11.87 13.34 1.15
CA THR A 31 -10.90 12.43 1.76
C THR A 31 -11.59 11.60 2.83
N VAL A 32 -11.32 10.33 2.83
CA VAL A 32 -11.85 9.45 3.85
C VAL A 32 -10.72 8.56 4.34
N TYR A 33 -10.70 8.31 5.64
CA TYR A 33 -9.77 7.34 6.20
C TYR A 33 -10.48 5.99 6.29
N THR A 34 -9.78 4.93 5.95
CA THR A 34 -10.33 3.59 6.06
C THR A 34 -9.24 2.64 6.55
N ASN A 35 -9.63 1.70 7.37
CA ASN A 35 -8.73 0.63 7.82
C ASN A 35 -9.31 -0.74 7.57
N PHE A 36 -10.38 -0.84 6.77
CA PHE A 36 -10.98 -2.11 6.44
C PHE A 36 -11.43 -2.08 4.98
N CYS A 37 -11.15 -3.13 4.28
CA CYS A 37 -11.49 -3.21 2.87
C CYS A 37 -12.00 -4.61 2.56
N ARG A 38 -13.04 -4.69 1.76
CA ARG A 38 -13.57 -5.95 1.30
C ARG A 38 -13.67 -5.90 -0.21
N VAL A 39 -13.32 -7.00 -0.85
CA VAL A 39 -13.34 -7.08 -2.30
C VAL A 39 -14.37 -8.13 -2.71
N SER A 40 -15.22 -7.77 -3.63
CA SER A 40 -16.12 -8.72 -4.25
C SER A 40 -16.14 -8.48 -5.76
N VAL A 41 -16.69 -9.40 -6.52
CA VAL A 41 -16.60 -9.32 -7.97
C VAL A 41 -17.91 -9.72 -8.62
N THR A 42 -18.14 -9.14 -9.79
CA THR A 42 -19.10 -9.67 -10.76
C THR A 42 -18.29 -10.12 -11.97
N PRO A 43 -18.89 -10.71 -12.99
CA PRO A 43 -18.09 -11.08 -14.16
C PRO A 43 -17.41 -9.93 -14.85
N GLU A 44 -17.90 -8.72 -14.69
CA GLU A 44 -17.34 -7.58 -15.40
C GLU A 44 -16.68 -6.55 -14.50
N GLU A 45 -16.94 -6.58 -13.21
CA GLU A 45 -16.54 -5.51 -12.35
C GLU A 45 -15.96 -6.00 -11.04
N LEU A 46 -15.09 -5.19 -10.48
CA LEU A 46 -14.55 -5.40 -9.16
C LEU A 46 -15.14 -4.34 -8.24
N VAL A 47 -15.55 -4.76 -7.06
CA VAL A 47 -16.18 -3.89 -6.08
C VAL A 47 -15.28 -3.82 -4.86
N LEU A 48 -14.89 -2.62 -4.48
CA LEU A 48 -14.13 -2.37 -3.26
C LEU A 48 -15.02 -1.69 -2.26
N ASP A 49 -15.23 -2.30 -1.13
CA ASP A 49 -15.99 -1.70 -0.04
C ASP A 49 -15.03 -1.34 1.09
N PHE A 50 -15.14 -0.13 1.56
CA PHE A 50 -14.26 0.39 2.59
C PHE A 50 -15.04 0.74 3.85
N GLY A 51 -14.44 0.54 4.97
CA GLY A 51 -15.06 0.84 6.24
C GLY A 51 -14.08 1.13 7.34
N LEU A 52 -14.61 1.33 8.50
CA LEU A 52 -13.79 1.60 9.67
C LEU A 52 -14.02 0.49 10.66
N ASN A 53 -12.97 -0.23 10.95
CA ASN A 53 -13.00 -1.29 11.95
C ASN A 53 -12.47 -0.71 13.25
N THR A 54 -13.34 -0.62 14.24
CA THR A 54 -12.95 -0.10 15.54
C THR A 54 -12.86 -1.22 16.59
N GLN A 55 -12.99 -2.47 16.17
CA GLN A 55 -12.94 -3.58 17.10
C GLN A 55 -11.51 -3.85 17.54
N MET A 56 -11.30 -3.90 18.82
CA MET A 56 -9.98 -4.25 19.34
C MET A 56 -9.74 -5.75 19.21
N THR A 57 -10.78 -6.53 19.35
CA THR A 57 -10.73 -7.96 19.12
C THR A 57 -11.90 -8.31 18.22
N PRO A 58 -11.73 -9.26 17.33
CA PRO A 58 -12.81 -9.61 16.41
C PRO A 58 -14.06 -10.05 17.18
N ASN A 59 -15.18 -9.49 16.79
CA ASN A 59 -16.46 -9.85 17.37
C ASN A 59 -17.43 -10.16 16.24
N PRO A 60 -17.69 -11.43 15.95
CA PRO A 60 -18.53 -11.78 14.80
C PRO A 60 -19.96 -11.29 14.92
N SER A 61 -20.42 -10.96 16.09
CA SER A 61 -21.80 -10.50 16.22
C SER A 61 -21.92 -9.00 16.01
N GLU A 62 -20.81 -8.30 15.84
CA GLU A 62 -20.85 -6.88 15.63
C GLU A 62 -20.34 -6.57 14.22
N PRO A 63 -21.20 -6.15 13.32
CA PRO A 63 -20.76 -5.93 11.95
C PRO A 63 -19.87 -4.71 11.80
N ILE A 64 -18.93 -4.78 10.89
CA ILE A 64 -18.13 -3.64 10.54
C ILE A 64 -18.92 -2.81 9.54
N LYS A 65 -19.09 -1.53 9.84
CA LYS A 65 -19.85 -0.69 8.96
C LYS A 65 -19.05 -0.29 7.76
N LEU A 66 -19.54 -0.59 6.59
CA LEU A 66 -18.94 -0.17 5.34
C LEU A 66 -19.52 1.20 4.97
N SER A 67 -18.68 2.13 4.61
CA SER A 67 -19.10 3.50 4.36
C SER A 67 -18.98 3.92 2.90
N HIS A 68 -18.07 3.33 2.17
CA HIS A 68 -17.83 3.74 0.79
C HIS A 68 -17.66 2.53 -0.10
N ARG A 69 -18.19 2.64 -1.30
CA ARG A 69 -18.05 1.59 -2.30
C ARG A 69 -17.48 2.20 -3.57
N VAL A 70 -16.48 1.56 -4.12
CA VAL A 70 -15.90 1.94 -5.39
C VAL A 70 -16.04 0.74 -6.32
N VAL A 71 -16.62 0.97 -7.48
CA VAL A 71 -16.81 -0.09 -8.48
C VAL A 71 -15.95 0.27 -9.68
N MET A 72 -15.23 -0.69 -10.19
CA MET A 72 -14.37 -0.45 -11.33
C MET A 72 -14.34 -1.68 -12.24
N ASN A 73 -14.01 -1.47 -13.50
CA ASN A 73 -13.80 -2.59 -14.39
C ASN A 73 -12.45 -3.26 -14.09
N PHE A 74 -12.25 -4.44 -14.64
CA PHE A 74 -11.03 -5.18 -14.31
C PHE A 74 -9.77 -4.58 -14.90
N TYR A 75 -9.85 -3.78 -15.95
CA TYR A 75 -8.67 -3.10 -16.46
C TYR A 75 -8.19 -2.03 -15.48
N THR A 76 -9.11 -1.25 -14.94
CA THR A 76 -8.78 -0.27 -13.92
C THR A 76 -8.27 -0.98 -12.66
N ALA A 77 -8.90 -2.09 -12.29
CA ALA A 77 -8.48 -2.84 -11.12
C ALA A 77 -7.04 -3.34 -11.26
N LYS A 78 -6.67 -3.81 -12.44
CA LYS A 78 -5.30 -4.28 -12.64
C LYS A 78 -4.30 -3.14 -12.57
N ARG A 79 -4.64 -1.98 -13.13
CA ARG A 79 -3.77 -0.81 -13.02
C ARG A 79 -3.61 -0.37 -11.56
N LEU A 80 -4.70 -0.40 -10.82
CA LEU A 80 -4.66 -0.08 -9.39
C LEU A 80 -3.78 -1.07 -8.64
N MET A 81 -3.93 -2.34 -8.91
CA MET A 81 -3.12 -3.36 -8.26
C MET A 81 -1.63 -3.11 -8.51
N GLN A 82 -1.26 -2.83 -9.76
CA GLN A 82 0.13 -2.58 -10.10
C GLN A 82 0.66 -1.34 -9.39
N ALA A 83 -0.14 -0.29 -9.34
CA ALA A 83 0.27 0.93 -8.65
C ALA A 83 0.44 0.68 -7.15
N LEU A 84 -0.46 -0.08 -6.56
CA LEU A 84 -0.37 -0.38 -5.13
C LEU A 84 0.85 -1.24 -4.83
N ILE A 85 1.13 -2.22 -5.65
CA ILE A 85 2.31 -3.04 -5.45
C ILE A 85 3.55 -2.17 -5.46
N ASN A 86 3.66 -1.26 -6.42
CA ASN A 86 4.83 -0.42 -6.54
C ASN A 86 5.02 0.48 -5.31
N VAL A 87 3.97 1.14 -4.86
CA VAL A 87 4.13 2.06 -3.75
C VAL A 87 4.37 1.33 -2.42
N VAL A 88 3.73 0.17 -2.25
CA VAL A 88 3.95 -0.61 -1.03
C VAL A 88 5.37 -1.16 -1.03
N GLN A 89 5.87 -1.64 -2.15
CA GLN A 89 7.23 -2.13 -2.21
C GLN A 89 8.25 -1.02 -1.97
N GLN A 90 8.00 0.18 -2.47
CA GLN A 90 8.87 1.30 -2.19
C GLN A 90 8.87 1.64 -0.69
N HIS A 91 7.71 1.61 -0.08
CA HIS A 91 7.62 1.86 1.34
C HIS A 91 8.38 0.79 2.14
N GLU A 92 8.19 -0.46 1.78
CA GLU A 92 8.88 -1.54 2.48
C GLU A 92 10.39 -1.49 2.26
N GLY A 93 10.83 -1.03 1.11
CA GLY A 93 12.26 -0.86 0.86
C GLY A 93 12.88 0.21 1.72
N ALA A 94 12.12 1.24 2.05
CA ALA A 94 12.65 2.33 2.87
C ALA A 94 12.48 2.08 4.36
N TYR A 95 11.42 1.45 4.76
CA TYR A 95 11.05 1.36 6.18
C TYR A 95 10.93 -0.07 6.70
N GLY A 96 11.10 -1.05 5.85
CA GLY A 96 11.00 -2.45 6.25
C GLY A 96 9.66 -3.06 5.91
N VAL A 97 9.62 -4.35 5.96
CA VAL A 97 8.44 -5.12 5.57
C VAL A 97 7.28 -4.81 6.50
N LEU A 98 6.10 -4.60 5.91
CA LEU A 98 4.91 -4.37 6.68
C LEU A 98 4.33 -5.70 7.13
N GLU A 99 4.33 -5.93 8.44
CA GLU A 99 3.80 -7.17 8.97
C GLU A 99 2.30 -7.05 9.15
N LEU A 100 1.54 -7.82 8.42
CA LEU A 100 0.09 -7.75 8.47
C LEU A 100 -0.50 -8.53 9.63
N ASP A 101 0.23 -9.47 10.19
CA ASP A 101 -0.26 -10.24 11.30
C ASP A 101 -0.09 -9.44 12.59
N PHE A 102 -1.20 -9.03 13.16
CA PHE A 102 -1.17 -8.22 14.36
C PHE A 102 -0.42 -8.92 15.49
N GLN A 103 -0.59 -10.21 15.60
CA GLN A 103 0.08 -10.92 16.69
C GLN A 103 1.58 -10.97 16.51
N ARG A 104 2.03 -11.07 15.29
CA ARG A 104 3.46 -11.02 15.03
C ARG A 104 4.03 -9.66 15.31
N ARG A 105 3.28 -8.59 15.00
CA ARG A 105 3.73 -7.25 15.34
C ARG A 105 3.81 -7.08 16.85
N ALA A 106 2.82 -7.58 17.57
CA ALA A 106 2.81 -7.45 19.01
C ALA A 106 3.96 -8.22 19.63
N ARG A 107 4.23 -9.40 19.12
CA ARG A 107 5.37 -10.14 19.62
C ARG A 107 6.66 -9.40 19.34
N GLY A 108 6.80 -8.81 18.17
CA GLY A 108 8.00 -8.08 17.84
C GLY A 108 8.19 -6.88 18.72
N LEU A 109 7.10 -6.26 19.14
CA LEU A 109 7.22 -5.08 19.93
C LEU A 109 7.41 -5.38 21.39
N GLY A 110 6.68 -6.33 21.89
CA GLY A 110 6.69 -6.56 23.30
C GLY A 110 7.55 -7.66 23.74
N ARG A 111 8.28 -8.30 22.89
CA ARG A 111 8.90 -9.45 23.22
C ARG A 111 10.17 -9.20 23.86
N PRO A 112 10.29 -9.47 25.05
CA PRO A 112 11.49 -9.24 25.68
C PRO A 112 12.41 -10.18 25.07
N GLY A 113 12.84 -10.79 24.81
CA GLY A 113 13.65 -11.67 24.18
C GLY A 113 13.64 -11.60 22.73
N GLY A 114 12.87 -10.79 22.21
CA GLY A 114 12.88 -10.67 20.80
C GLY A 114 14.20 -10.16 20.40
N PRO A 115 14.37 -10.04 19.16
CA PRO A 115 15.60 -9.50 18.71
C PRO A 115 15.73 -8.07 19.09
N GLY A 116 15.02 -7.65 19.99
CA GLY A 116 15.16 -6.34 20.46
C GLY A 116 16.50 -6.21 21.08
N PRO A 117 17.07 -5.14 20.87
CA PRO A 117 18.41 -4.97 21.32
C PRO A 117 18.49 -5.03 22.78
N GLY A 118 19.30 -5.78 23.18
CA GLY A 118 19.62 -5.72 24.55
C GLY A 118 18.78 -6.37 25.51
N LEU A 119 17.63 -6.74 25.16
CA LEU A 119 16.88 -7.30 26.11
C LEU A 119 17.06 -8.70 26.12
N ARG A 120 17.92 -9.22 26.76
CA ARG A 120 18.00 -10.55 26.89
C ARG A 120 17.26 -10.92 28.01
N PRO A 121 16.32 -11.69 27.85
CA PRO A 121 15.58 -12.12 28.92
C PRO A 121 16.44 -13.00 29.68
N GLY A 122 16.52 -12.74 30.78
CA GLY A 122 16.96 -13.70 31.60
C GLY A 122 18.24 -14.29 31.30
N GLY A 123 19.04 -13.57 30.95
CA GLY A 123 20.29 -14.07 31.08
C GLY A 123 20.29 -14.64 32.44
N PRO A 124 20.88 -15.73 32.62
CA PRO A 124 20.97 -16.30 33.86
C PRO A 124 21.49 -15.29 34.76
N GLY A 125 20.76 -15.02 35.61
CA GLY A 125 21.21 -14.16 36.52
C GLY A 125 22.48 -14.70 37.00
N PRO A 126 23.29 -13.92 37.37
CA PRO A 126 24.46 -14.38 37.95
C PRO A 126 24.07 -15.05 39.20
N THR A 127 24.53 -16.09 39.36
CA THR A 127 24.29 -16.76 40.60
C THR A 127 25.06 -16.09 41.66
#